data_dd8f15e1aababfd8752c914a16c442d0
#
_entry.id   dd8f15e1aababfd8752c914a16c442d0
#
_cell.length_a   1.000
_cell.length_b   1.000
_cell.length_c   1.000
_cell.angle_alpha   90.00
_cell.angle_beta   90.00
_cell.angle_gamma   90.00
#
_symmetry.space_group_name_H-M   'P 1'
#
loop_
_entity.id
_entity.type
_entity.pdbx_description
1 polymer ?
#
loop_
_entity_poly.entity_id
_entity_poly.type
_entity_poly.pdbx_seq_one_letter_code
_entity_poly.pdbx_strand_id
1 'polypeptide(L)'
;TASIFPNQMNLLSSDKWCEVATHPVSGQKRITSTGKVLNNARKIVFISTGESKAQMVRNIAVEAKPEYPASHIQPANGELIWLLDKDSAQLI
;
A
#
# COMPACT_ATOMS: atom_id res chain seq x y z
N THR A 1 2.51 2.89 -0.45
CA THR A 1 1.91 1.98 -1.41
C THR A 1 1.77 2.69 -2.72
N ALA A 2 2.42 2.17 -3.77
CA ALA A 2 2.73 2.96 -4.95
C ALA A 2 3.36 4.27 -4.45
N SER A 3 2.83 5.43 -4.82
CA SER A 3 3.22 6.68 -4.18
C SER A 3 2.06 7.34 -3.43
N ILE A 4 1.16 6.54 -2.90
CA ILE A 4 0.05 7.03 -2.07
C ILE A 4 0.52 7.09 -0.61
N PHE A 5 0.48 8.28 -0.04
CA PHE A 5 0.86 8.54 1.35
C PHE A 5 -0.37 8.71 2.24
N PRO A 6 -0.24 8.51 3.57
CA PRO A 6 -1.38 8.61 4.49
C PRO A 6 -2.14 9.95 4.44
N ASN A 7 -1.47 11.05 4.10
CA ASN A 7 -2.11 12.36 3.97
C ASN A 7 -2.85 12.56 2.64
N GLN A 8 -2.86 11.57 1.78
CA GLN A 8 -3.49 11.65 0.46
C GLN A 8 -4.38 10.44 0.17
N MET A 9 -5.15 10.03 1.16
CA MET A 9 -6.02 8.85 1.05
C MET A 9 -7.09 8.98 -0.04
N ASN A 10 -7.40 10.21 -0.46
CA ASN A 10 -8.30 10.46 -1.58
C ASN A 10 -7.83 9.83 -2.90
N LEU A 11 -6.54 9.57 -3.05
CA LEU A 11 -5.99 8.93 -4.23
C LEU A 11 -6.44 7.46 -4.36
N LEU A 12 -6.86 6.86 -3.26
CA LEU A 12 -7.43 5.50 -3.27
C LEU A 12 -8.81 5.44 -3.92
N SER A 13 -9.56 6.54 -3.89
CA SER A 13 -10.92 6.64 -4.44
C SER A 13 -11.02 7.51 -5.69
N SER A 14 -9.89 7.89 -6.27
CA SER A 14 -9.87 8.67 -7.51
C SER A 14 -10.43 7.87 -8.68
N ASP A 15 -11.14 8.56 -9.59
CA ASP A 15 -11.64 7.98 -10.85
C ASP A 15 -10.56 7.87 -11.92
N LYS A 16 -9.44 8.51 -11.72
CA LYS A 16 -8.31 8.50 -12.68
C LYS A 16 -7.45 7.28 -12.48
N TRP A 17 -6.71 6.91 -13.50
CA TRP A 17 -5.74 5.82 -13.41
C TRP A 17 -4.45 6.24 -12.72
N CYS A 18 -4.02 7.46 -12.97
CA CYS A 18 -2.82 8.03 -12.38
C CYS A 18 -3.10 9.43 -11.86
N GLU A 19 -2.41 9.82 -10.81
CA GLU A 19 -2.49 11.16 -10.25
C GLU A 19 -1.15 11.60 -9.70
N VAL A 20 -1.04 12.90 -9.43
CA VAL A 20 0.15 13.45 -8.78
C VAL A 20 0.04 13.26 -7.28
N ALA A 21 1.03 12.62 -6.70
CA ALA A 21 1.19 12.51 -5.25
C ALA A 21 2.29 13.45 -4.78
N THR A 22 2.18 13.90 -3.53
CA THR A 22 3.17 14.79 -2.92
C THR A 22 3.73 14.13 -1.66
N HIS A 23 5.05 13.95 -1.61
CA HIS A 23 5.70 13.39 -0.43
C HIS A 23 5.46 14.31 0.77
N PRO A 24 5.00 13.79 1.92
CA PRO A 24 4.57 14.62 3.05
C PRO A 24 5.70 15.40 3.72
N VAL A 25 6.93 14.95 3.60
CA VAL A 25 8.09 15.60 4.22
C VAL A 25 8.87 16.43 3.22
N SER A 26 9.29 15.83 2.09
CA SER A 26 10.14 16.50 1.10
C SER A 26 9.39 17.42 0.15
N GLY A 27 8.06 17.25 0.01
CA GLY A 27 7.25 17.96 -0.98
C GLY A 27 7.48 17.48 -2.41
N GLN A 28 8.26 16.42 -2.62
CA GLN A 28 8.52 15.89 -3.95
C GLN A 28 7.24 15.45 -4.63
N LYS A 29 7.07 15.87 -5.88
CA LYS A 29 5.96 15.41 -6.71
C LYS A 29 6.29 14.07 -7.35
N ARG A 30 5.33 13.16 -7.35
CA ARG A 30 5.43 11.83 -7.94
C ARG A 30 4.16 11.51 -8.69
N ILE A 31 4.27 10.68 -9.72
CA ILE A 31 3.09 10.12 -10.39
C ILE A 31 2.82 8.77 -9.76
N THR A 32 1.59 8.58 -9.31
CA THR A 32 1.17 7.33 -8.69
C THR A 32 0.03 6.67 -9.46
N SER A 33 -0.01 5.34 -9.45
CA SER A 33 -1.24 4.62 -9.75
C SER A 33 -2.24 4.88 -8.63
N THR A 34 -3.51 5.00 -8.99
CA THR A 34 -4.60 5.21 -8.02
C THR A 34 -5.17 3.89 -7.50
N GLY A 35 -6.02 3.97 -6.49
CA GLY A 35 -6.74 2.79 -5.99
C GLY A 35 -7.55 2.09 -7.05
N LYS A 36 -8.09 2.83 -8.03
CA LYS A 36 -8.81 2.26 -9.16
C LYS A 36 -7.98 1.25 -9.94
N VAL A 37 -6.73 1.60 -10.24
CA VAL A 37 -5.81 0.71 -10.96
C VAL A 37 -5.36 -0.44 -10.06
N LEU A 38 -4.92 -0.11 -8.85
CA LEU A 38 -4.38 -1.09 -7.92
C LEU A 38 -5.40 -2.17 -7.58
N ASN A 39 -6.64 -1.79 -7.26
CA ASN A 39 -7.68 -2.72 -6.87
C ASN A 39 -8.35 -3.46 -8.04
N ASN A 40 -8.00 -3.13 -9.28
CA ASN A 40 -8.42 -3.88 -10.47
C ASN A 40 -7.36 -4.87 -10.95
N ALA A 41 -6.24 -4.97 -10.29
CA ALA A 41 -5.20 -5.93 -10.65
C ALA A 41 -5.66 -7.36 -10.40
N ARG A 42 -5.22 -8.28 -11.23
CA ARG A 42 -5.47 -9.72 -11.05
C ARG A 42 -4.59 -10.30 -9.95
N LYS A 43 -3.43 -9.73 -9.76
CA LYS A 43 -2.48 -10.15 -8.74
C LYS A 43 -1.76 -8.94 -8.20
N ILE A 44 -1.76 -8.81 -6.88
CA ILE A 44 -1.01 -7.79 -6.17
C ILE A 44 -0.02 -8.47 -5.26
N VAL A 45 1.22 -8.05 -5.29
CA VAL A 45 2.27 -8.59 -4.44
C VAL A 45 2.88 -7.45 -3.63
N PHE A 46 2.78 -7.56 -2.31
CA PHE A 46 3.56 -6.73 -1.40
C PHE A 46 4.84 -7.48 -1.04
N ILE A 47 5.97 -6.81 -1.22
CA ILE A 47 7.28 -7.36 -0.85
C ILE A 47 7.83 -6.50 0.28
N SER A 48 8.13 -7.12 1.41
CA SER A 48 8.67 -6.41 2.57
C SER A 48 9.73 -7.25 3.25
N THR A 49 10.87 -6.64 3.52
CA THR A 49 12.01 -7.32 4.14
C THR A 49 12.59 -6.49 5.27
N GLY A 50 13.17 -7.19 6.23
CA GLY A 50 13.88 -6.59 7.35
C GLY A 50 13.02 -6.34 8.58
N GLU A 51 13.66 -6.34 9.74
CA GLU A 51 13.02 -6.18 11.05
C GLU A 51 12.31 -4.83 11.19
N SER A 52 12.85 -3.77 10.57
CA SER A 52 12.25 -2.43 10.63
C SER A 52 10.85 -2.38 10.03
N LYS A 53 10.46 -3.36 9.23
CA LYS A 53 9.13 -3.46 8.62
C LYS A 53 8.15 -4.31 9.42
N ALA A 54 8.62 -5.05 10.41
CA ALA A 54 7.80 -6.05 11.11
C ALA A 54 6.52 -5.46 11.72
N GLN A 55 6.62 -4.31 12.38
CA GLN A 55 5.45 -3.67 12.99
C GLN A 55 4.45 -3.19 11.92
N MET A 56 4.95 -2.64 10.82
CA MET A 56 4.10 -2.16 9.72
C MET A 56 3.41 -3.32 9.02
N VAL A 57 4.11 -4.43 8.80
CA VAL A 57 3.51 -5.64 8.25
C VAL A 57 2.36 -6.12 9.13
N ARG A 58 2.55 -6.17 10.44
CA ARG A 58 1.49 -6.52 11.38
C ARG A 58 0.31 -5.56 11.30
N ASN A 59 0.58 -4.25 11.33
CA ASN A 59 -0.46 -3.23 11.30
C ASN A 59 -1.34 -3.33 10.06
N ILE A 60 -0.78 -3.72 8.92
CA ILE A 60 -1.48 -3.76 7.65
C ILE A 60 -2.05 -5.15 7.36
N ALA A 61 -1.21 -6.17 7.39
CA ALA A 61 -1.60 -7.52 6.98
C ALA A 61 -2.52 -8.22 7.98
N VAL A 62 -2.34 -7.96 9.27
CA VAL A 62 -3.11 -8.61 10.35
C VAL A 62 -4.20 -7.70 10.89
N GLU A 63 -3.83 -6.48 11.28
CA GLU A 63 -4.76 -5.57 11.96
C GLU A 63 -5.56 -4.68 11.01
N ALA A 64 -5.16 -4.60 9.74
CA ALA A 64 -5.84 -3.82 8.71
C ALA A 64 -6.14 -2.37 9.15
N LYS A 65 -5.18 -1.72 9.80
CA LYS A 65 -5.37 -0.36 10.32
C LYS A 65 -5.68 0.61 9.18
N PRO A 66 -6.80 1.35 9.24
CA PRO A 66 -7.29 2.14 8.12
C PRO A 66 -6.46 3.39 7.79
N GLU A 67 -5.58 3.83 8.68
CA GLU A 67 -4.71 4.97 8.45
C GLU A 67 -3.60 4.72 7.42
N TYR A 68 -3.38 3.46 7.05
CA TYR A 68 -2.35 3.10 6.08
C TYR A 68 -2.96 2.83 4.71
N PRO A 69 -2.44 3.45 3.64
CA PRO A 69 -2.94 3.20 2.27
C PRO A 69 -2.95 1.72 1.89
N ALA A 70 -1.93 0.97 2.26
CA ALA A 70 -1.84 -0.46 1.93
C ALA A 70 -2.98 -1.29 2.51
N SER A 71 -3.58 -0.86 3.62
CA SER A 71 -4.74 -1.55 4.22
C SER A 71 -5.99 -1.50 3.34
N HIS A 72 -6.03 -0.60 2.36
CA HIS A 72 -7.16 -0.43 1.44
C HIS A 72 -6.92 -1.09 0.09
N ILE A 73 -5.82 -1.81 -0.06
CA ILE A 73 -5.52 -2.55 -1.29
C ILE A 73 -6.18 -3.92 -1.19
N GLN A 74 -7.30 -4.07 -1.90
CA GLN A 74 -8.11 -5.28 -1.92
C GLN A 74 -8.57 -5.52 -3.35
N PRO A 75 -7.89 -6.41 -4.10
CA PRO A 75 -8.25 -6.67 -5.49
C PRO A 75 -9.65 -7.30 -5.57
N ALA A 76 -10.55 -6.64 -6.32
CA ALA A 76 -11.95 -7.06 -6.40
C ALA A 76 -12.12 -8.46 -6.99
N ASN A 77 -11.33 -8.78 -8.03
CA ASN A 77 -11.39 -10.06 -8.75
C ASN A 77 -10.01 -10.69 -8.88
N GLY A 78 -9.16 -10.51 -7.89
CA GLY A 78 -7.79 -10.97 -7.94
C GLY A 78 -7.31 -11.50 -6.60
N GLU A 79 -6.01 -11.71 -6.50
CA GLU A 79 -5.39 -12.18 -5.28
C GLU A 79 -4.35 -11.19 -4.76
N LEU A 80 -4.20 -11.16 -3.45
CA LEU A 80 -3.21 -10.35 -2.74
C LEU A 80 -2.21 -11.29 -2.07
N ILE A 81 -0.94 -11.10 -2.38
CA ILE A 81 0.16 -11.95 -1.89
C ILE A 81 1.14 -11.08 -1.11
N TRP A 82 1.55 -11.56 0.04
CA TRP A 82 2.63 -10.96 0.82
C TRP A 82 3.87 -11.84 0.71
N LEU A 83 4.97 -11.27 0.20
CA LEU A 83 6.28 -11.90 0.21
C LEU A 83 7.13 -11.26 1.30
N LEU A 84 7.39 -12.02 2.34
CA LEU A 84 8.07 -11.54 3.53
C LEU A 84 9.28 -12.41 3.83
N ASP A 85 10.35 -11.80 4.33
CA ASP A 85 11.41 -12.56 4.96
C ASP A 85 11.06 -12.85 6.43
N LYS A 86 11.88 -13.65 7.08
CA LYS A 86 11.67 -14.04 8.48
C LYS A 86 11.61 -12.82 9.41
N ASP A 87 12.47 -11.84 9.17
CA ASP A 87 12.58 -10.66 10.03
C ASP A 87 11.35 -9.75 9.90
N SER A 88 10.86 -9.50 8.70
CA SER A 88 9.66 -8.69 8.49
C SER A 88 8.38 -9.39 8.94
N ALA A 89 8.39 -10.72 9.00
CA ALA A 89 7.24 -11.53 9.42
C ALA A 89 7.22 -11.86 10.92
N GLN A 90 8.20 -11.41 11.69
CA GLN A 90 8.37 -11.89 13.08
C GLN A 90 7.25 -11.51 14.05
N LEU A 91 6.40 -10.55 13.70
CA LEU A 91 5.27 -10.12 14.54
C LEU A 91 3.91 -10.63 14.04
N ILE A 92 3.90 -11.51 13.07
CA ILE A 92 2.64 -12.09 12.56
C ILE A 92 2.55 -13.59 12.82
#